data_ef4a5cb7f3bf55cca72565da870772b2
#
_entry.id   ef4a5cb7f3bf55cca72565da870772b2
#
_cell.length_a   1.000
_cell.length_b   1.000
_cell.length_c   1.000
_cell.angle_alpha   90.00
_cell.angle_beta   90.00
_cell.angle_gamma   90.00
#
_symmetry.space_group_name_H-M   'P 1'
#
loop_
_entity.id
_entity.type
_entity.pdbx_description
1 polymer ?
#
loop_
_entity_poly.entity_id
_entity_poly.type
_entity_poly.pdbx_seq_one_letter_code
_entity_poly.pdbx_strand_id
1 'polypeptide(L)'
;MRREGTAPFVFFFLVLPFGISSGFVSVTLPYVLTHAGFSVAAAASIVALGVSANLWRFLWGPVADLTLSARRWYLLGILVSAGTIFWLALTPLQGSVAKLLMPIVFISQVAATLIVLPVGGLMAHTVNEGAKGRAAGWYQAGNLGGTGAGGGAGVWLAAHYSRGTAGGILALAMLACAAAIYFTADIRVVTDETVSARIRLLWRDVVSMVRATIPLFTIVLVLSPIGAGAMNNLWSAVAGDWQASADQVALVTGLLNGLVSAIGCLAGGWVVDRVGRW
;
A
#
# COMPACT_ATOMS: atom_id res chain seq x y z
N MET A 1 -25.18 9.02 24.43
CA MET A 1 -23.86 8.35 24.44
C MET A 1 -23.03 8.94 23.31
N ARG A 2 -21.97 9.71 23.60
CA ARG A 2 -20.99 10.12 22.59
C ARG A 2 -20.33 8.82 22.12
N ARG A 3 -20.49 8.47 20.84
CA ARG A 3 -19.69 7.38 20.26
C ARG A 3 -18.24 7.81 20.40
N GLU A 4 -17.47 7.11 21.22
CA GLU A 4 -16.03 7.32 21.29
C GLU A 4 -15.48 7.12 19.87
N GLY A 5 -14.73 8.12 19.39
CA GLY A 5 -14.16 8.05 18.05
C GLY A 5 -13.13 6.92 17.97
N THR A 6 -12.92 6.38 16.78
CA THR A 6 -11.89 5.34 16.57
C THR A 6 -10.52 5.84 17.01
N ALA A 7 -9.82 5.05 17.83
CA ALA A 7 -8.49 5.41 18.32
C ALA A 7 -7.49 5.50 17.15
N PRO A 8 -6.64 6.55 17.07
CA PRO A 8 -5.71 6.77 15.96
C PRO A 8 -4.80 5.58 15.62
N PHE A 9 -4.29 4.86 16.61
CA PHE A 9 -3.37 3.73 16.40
C PHE A 9 -4.01 2.55 15.66
N VAL A 10 -5.33 2.42 15.66
CA VAL A 10 -6.05 1.36 14.93
C VAL A 10 -5.76 1.45 13.43
N PHE A 11 -5.58 2.68 12.91
CA PHE A 11 -5.27 2.90 11.50
C PHE A 11 -3.92 2.37 11.07
N PHE A 12 -2.96 2.21 11.99
CA PHE A 12 -1.72 1.49 11.73
C PHE A 12 -1.99 0.06 11.29
N PHE A 13 -2.74 -0.69 12.08
CA PHE A 13 -3.04 -2.09 11.79
C PHE A 13 -3.96 -2.26 10.59
N LEU A 14 -4.86 -1.31 10.34
CA LEU A 14 -5.74 -1.32 9.17
C LEU A 14 -4.98 -1.14 7.86
N VAL A 15 -3.89 -0.37 7.86
CA VAL A 15 -3.12 -0.08 6.63
C VAL A 15 -1.92 -0.99 6.48
N LEU A 16 -1.45 -1.60 7.56
CA LEU A 16 -0.29 -2.50 7.57
C LEU A 16 -0.36 -3.59 6.46
N PRO A 17 -1.51 -4.26 6.20
CA PRO A 17 -1.62 -5.25 5.12
C PRO A 17 -1.33 -4.67 3.74
N PHE A 18 -1.77 -3.45 3.46
CA PHE A 18 -1.43 -2.75 2.22
C PHE A 18 0.07 -2.51 2.11
N GLY A 19 0.70 -2.03 3.19
CA GLY A 19 2.15 -1.85 3.25
C GLY A 19 2.90 -3.16 3.02
N ILE A 20 2.51 -4.24 3.70
CA ILE A 20 3.13 -5.57 3.54
C ILE A 20 3.05 -6.03 2.07
N SER A 21 1.87 -5.91 1.45
CA SER A 21 1.68 -6.25 0.03
C SER A 21 2.56 -5.41 -0.89
N SER A 22 2.60 -4.10 -0.68
CA SER A 22 3.46 -3.17 -1.43
C SER A 22 4.94 -3.50 -1.26
N GLY A 23 5.39 -3.76 -0.03
CA GLY A 23 6.77 -4.11 0.26
C GLY A 23 7.20 -5.42 -0.37
N PHE A 24 6.34 -6.43 -0.35
CA PHE A 24 6.61 -7.68 -1.06
C PHE A 24 6.82 -7.45 -2.56
N VAL A 25 5.96 -6.66 -3.20
CA VAL A 25 6.04 -6.41 -4.65
C VAL A 25 7.19 -5.47 -5.02
N SER A 26 7.51 -4.47 -4.19
CA SER A 26 8.52 -3.46 -4.52
C SER A 26 9.93 -3.78 -4.03
N VAL A 27 10.09 -4.66 -3.04
CA VAL A 27 11.40 -5.01 -2.46
C VAL A 27 11.70 -6.49 -2.62
N THR A 28 10.81 -7.38 -2.13
CA THR A 28 11.07 -8.83 -2.15
C THR A 28 11.06 -9.39 -3.57
N LEU A 29 10.03 -9.08 -4.33
CA LEU A 29 9.85 -9.66 -5.66
C LEU A 29 10.99 -9.28 -6.62
N PRO A 30 11.40 -8.00 -6.79
CA PRO A 30 12.51 -7.66 -7.67
C PRO A 30 13.85 -8.27 -7.21
N TYR A 31 14.10 -8.34 -5.91
CA TYR A 31 15.27 -9.05 -5.37
C TYR A 31 15.29 -10.52 -5.81
N VAL A 32 14.20 -11.22 -5.59
CA VAL A 32 14.07 -12.66 -5.94
C VAL A 32 14.13 -12.89 -7.45
N LEU A 33 13.54 -12.00 -8.26
CA LEU A 33 13.57 -12.11 -9.72
C LEU A 33 14.99 -11.96 -10.26
N THR A 34 15.75 -10.97 -9.81
CA THR A 34 17.12 -10.77 -10.29
C THR A 34 18.05 -11.91 -9.87
N HIS A 35 17.87 -12.46 -8.66
CA HIS A 35 18.60 -13.65 -8.22
C HIS A 35 18.18 -14.94 -8.96
N ALA A 36 16.98 -14.97 -9.55
CA ALA A 36 16.53 -16.05 -10.44
C ALA A 36 16.97 -15.86 -11.90
N GLY A 37 17.79 -14.84 -12.20
CA GLY A 37 18.35 -14.59 -13.54
C GLY A 37 17.50 -13.66 -14.43
N PHE A 38 16.45 -13.03 -13.90
CA PHE A 38 15.74 -11.97 -14.65
C PHE A 38 16.62 -10.72 -14.74
N SER A 39 16.53 -10.02 -15.88
CA SER A 39 17.18 -8.71 -15.98
C SER A 39 16.51 -7.68 -15.06
N VAL A 40 17.30 -6.70 -14.60
CA VAL A 40 16.77 -5.57 -13.81
C VAL A 40 15.61 -4.87 -14.51
N ALA A 41 15.70 -4.72 -15.84
CA ALA A 41 14.63 -4.13 -16.65
C ALA A 41 13.33 -4.96 -16.60
N ALA A 42 13.42 -6.30 -16.66
CA ALA A 42 12.25 -7.16 -16.55
C ALA A 42 11.63 -7.10 -15.14
N ALA A 43 12.44 -7.13 -14.09
CA ALA A 43 11.98 -6.98 -12.71
C ALA A 43 11.31 -5.61 -12.50
N ALA A 44 11.93 -4.53 -12.99
CA ALA A 44 11.39 -3.18 -12.94
C ALA A 44 10.04 -3.06 -13.66
N SER A 45 9.87 -3.70 -14.82
CA SER A 45 8.61 -3.69 -15.57
C SER A 45 7.47 -4.38 -14.80
N ILE A 46 7.76 -5.49 -14.11
CA ILE A 46 6.79 -6.20 -13.28
C ILE A 46 6.38 -5.34 -12.08
N VAL A 47 7.34 -4.70 -11.41
CA VAL A 47 7.08 -3.78 -10.29
C VAL A 47 6.27 -2.57 -10.76
N ALA A 48 6.66 -1.96 -11.87
CA ALA A 48 5.97 -0.80 -12.44
C ALA A 48 4.50 -1.11 -12.76
N LEU A 49 4.23 -2.30 -13.32
CA LEU A 49 2.86 -2.76 -13.56
C LEU A 49 2.07 -2.89 -12.24
N GLY A 50 2.67 -3.45 -11.19
CA GLY A 50 2.06 -3.53 -9.87
C GLY A 50 1.73 -2.14 -9.30
N VAL A 51 2.72 -1.25 -9.27
CA VAL A 51 2.56 0.11 -8.76
C VAL A 51 1.51 0.90 -9.55
N SER A 52 1.37 0.62 -10.87
CA SER A 52 0.37 1.25 -11.72
C SER A 52 -1.07 1.04 -11.23
N ALA A 53 -1.34 -0.01 -10.46
CA ALA A 53 -2.66 -0.24 -9.85
C ALA A 53 -3.14 0.96 -9.01
N ASN A 54 -2.21 1.72 -8.41
CA ASN A 54 -2.54 2.93 -7.66
C ASN A 54 -3.09 4.06 -8.56
N LEU A 55 -2.73 4.08 -9.84
CA LEU A 55 -3.26 5.06 -10.81
C LEU A 55 -4.75 4.82 -11.09
N TRP A 56 -5.19 3.57 -11.03
CA TRP A 56 -6.58 3.18 -11.29
C TRP A 56 -7.47 3.26 -10.05
N ARG A 57 -6.89 3.54 -8.89
CA ARG A 57 -7.57 3.58 -7.60
C ARG A 57 -8.77 4.53 -7.59
N PHE A 58 -8.70 5.65 -8.30
CA PHE A 58 -9.80 6.61 -8.39
C PHE A 58 -11.06 6.02 -9.06
N LEU A 59 -10.92 5.01 -9.93
CA LEU A 59 -12.05 4.34 -10.58
C LEU A 59 -12.81 3.43 -9.61
N TRP A 60 -12.11 2.83 -8.66
CA TRP A 60 -12.70 1.91 -7.69
C TRP A 60 -13.35 2.63 -6.50
N GLY A 61 -12.95 3.87 -6.22
CA GLY A 61 -13.51 4.67 -5.13
C GLY A 61 -15.03 4.73 -5.16
N PRO A 62 -15.65 5.23 -6.26
CA PRO A 62 -17.10 5.28 -6.38
C PRO A 62 -17.79 3.91 -6.28
N VAL A 63 -17.15 2.86 -6.81
CA VAL A 63 -17.68 1.50 -6.72
C VAL A 63 -17.69 1.01 -5.26
N ALA A 64 -16.59 1.28 -4.54
CA ALA A 64 -16.48 0.90 -3.14
C ALA A 64 -17.49 1.64 -2.26
N ASP A 65 -17.71 2.93 -2.51
CA ASP A 65 -18.63 3.75 -1.74
C ASP A 65 -20.12 3.35 -1.94
N LEU A 66 -20.48 2.86 -3.13
CA LEU A 66 -21.87 2.64 -3.52
C LEU A 66 -22.33 1.19 -3.42
N THR A 67 -21.43 0.21 -3.20
CA THR A 67 -21.82 -1.22 -3.27
C THR A 67 -21.83 -1.91 -1.91
N LEU A 68 -20.67 -2.19 -1.35
CA LEU A 68 -20.53 -2.92 -0.09
C LEU A 68 -20.19 -1.97 1.07
N SER A 69 -20.37 -2.46 2.32
CA SER A 69 -19.86 -1.71 3.46
C SER A 69 -18.33 -1.63 3.46
N ALA A 70 -17.78 -0.58 4.09
CA ALA A 70 -16.34 -0.37 4.24
C ALA A 70 -15.64 -1.62 4.80
N ARG A 71 -16.27 -2.29 5.78
CA ARG A 71 -15.77 -3.53 6.38
C ARG A 71 -15.68 -4.67 5.37
N ARG A 72 -16.71 -4.86 4.54
CA ARG A 72 -16.73 -5.95 3.55
C ARG A 72 -15.69 -5.74 2.45
N TRP A 73 -15.55 -4.50 1.95
CA TRP A 73 -14.50 -4.16 0.98
C TRP A 73 -13.11 -4.38 1.55
N TYR A 74 -12.87 -3.97 2.79
CA TYR A 74 -11.63 -4.17 3.48
C TYR A 74 -11.25 -5.65 3.60
N LEU A 75 -12.18 -6.48 4.09
CA LEU A 75 -11.94 -7.92 4.26
C LEU A 75 -11.72 -8.63 2.93
N LEU A 76 -12.50 -8.29 1.89
CA LEU A 76 -12.32 -8.81 0.53
C LEU A 76 -10.92 -8.43 -0.01
N GLY A 77 -10.55 -7.17 0.12
CA GLY A 77 -9.23 -6.68 -0.30
C GLY A 77 -8.08 -7.44 0.37
N ILE A 78 -8.15 -7.65 1.69
CA ILE A 78 -7.13 -8.43 2.42
C ILE A 78 -7.10 -9.88 1.94
N LEU A 79 -8.25 -10.54 1.83
CA LEU A 79 -8.32 -11.95 1.44
C LEU A 79 -7.70 -12.17 0.05
N VAL A 80 -8.08 -11.35 -0.93
CA VAL A 80 -7.55 -11.45 -2.29
C VAL A 80 -6.08 -11.06 -2.34
N SER A 81 -5.68 -9.98 -1.65
CA SER A 81 -4.27 -9.55 -1.64
C SER A 81 -3.35 -10.57 -0.96
N ALA A 82 -3.74 -11.11 0.19
CA ALA A 82 -2.98 -12.14 0.90
C ALA A 82 -2.89 -13.43 0.07
N GLY A 83 -4.02 -13.88 -0.53
CA GLY A 83 -4.05 -15.06 -1.39
C GLY A 83 -3.16 -14.90 -2.63
N THR A 84 -3.16 -13.74 -3.26
CA THR A 84 -2.32 -13.47 -4.44
C THR A 84 -0.83 -13.35 -4.10
N ILE A 85 -0.47 -12.78 -2.95
CA ILE A 85 0.93 -12.76 -2.47
C ILE A 85 1.43 -14.19 -2.23
N PHE A 86 0.62 -15.01 -1.55
CA PHE A 86 0.95 -16.41 -1.35
C PHE A 86 1.12 -17.15 -2.68
N TRP A 87 0.20 -16.92 -3.63
CA TRP A 87 0.31 -17.49 -4.98
C TRP A 87 1.58 -17.02 -5.71
N LEU A 88 1.89 -15.72 -5.69
CA LEU A 88 3.13 -15.18 -6.26
C LEU A 88 4.38 -15.86 -5.70
N ALA A 89 4.39 -16.09 -4.39
CA ALA A 89 5.51 -16.74 -3.71
C ALA A 89 5.69 -18.22 -4.14
N LEU A 90 4.62 -18.90 -4.48
CA LEU A 90 4.64 -20.29 -4.98
C LEU A 90 4.88 -20.40 -6.49
N THR A 91 4.66 -19.32 -7.26
CA THR A 91 4.79 -19.36 -8.73
C THR A 91 6.24 -19.64 -9.13
N PRO A 92 6.51 -20.68 -9.96
CA PRO A 92 7.84 -20.94 -10.49
C PRO A 92 8.35 -19.75 -11.30
N LEU A 93 9.63 -19.38 -11.12
CA LEU A 93 10.27 -18.28 -11.85
C LEU A 93 10.92 -18.72 -13.17
N GLN A 94 10.57 -19.88 -13.70
CA GLN A 94 11.17 -20.45 -14.90
C GLN A 94 10.12 -20.79 -15.97
N GLY A 95 10.52 -20.74 -17.24
CA GLY A 95 9.70 -21.13 -18.38
C GLY A 95 8.52 -20.17 -18.66
N SER A 96 7.47 -20.72 -19.28
CA SER A 96 6.27 -19.96 -19.68
C SER A 96 5.45 -19.45 -18.50
N VAL A 97 5.60 -20.03 -17.33
CA VAL A 97 4.86 -19.67 -16.11
C VAL A 97 5.24 -18.27 -15.61
N ALA A 98 6.45 -17.80 -15.93
CA ALA A 98 6.89 -16.44 -15.62
C ALA A 98 5.94 -15.36 -16.23
N LYS A 99 5.25 -15.67 -17.33
CA LYS A 99 4.24 -14.77 -17.94
C LYS A 99 3.04 -14.52 -17.04
N LEU A 100 2.76 -15.43 -16.09
CA LEU A 100 1.68 -15.27 -15.12
C LEU A 100 2.02 -14.28 -14.00
N LEU A 101 3.29 -13.95 -13.81
CA LEU A 101 3.70 -13.00 -12.75
C LEU A 101 3.05 -11.63 -12.92
N MET A 102 3.04 -11.10 -14.14
CA MET A 102 2.47 -9.77 -14.40
C MET A 102 0.99 -9.65 -14.00
N PRO A 103 0.07 -10.52 -14.50
CA PRO A 103 -1.34 -10.43 -14.12
C PRO A 103 -1.57 -10.68 -12.63
N ILE A 104 -0.82 -11.62 -12.00
CA ILE A 104 -0.98 -11.90 -10.58
C ILE A 104 -0.51 -10.69 -9.74
N VAL A 105 0.63 -10.08 -10.08
CA VAL A 105 1.11 -8.85 -9.42
C VAL A 105 0.10 -7.73 -9.57
N PHE A 106 -0.44 -7.52 -10.76
CA PHE A 106 -1.44 -6.47 -10.99
C PHE A 106 -2.70 -6.69 -10.14
N ILE A 107 -3.26 -7.92 -10.16
CA ILE A 107 -4.43 -8.29 -9.36
C ILE A 107 -4.14 -8.12 -7.85
N SER A 108 -2.95 -8.56 -7.39
CA SER A 108 -2.53 -8.38 -6.01
C SER A 108 -2.54 -6.91 -5.59
N GLN A 109 -2.01 -6.03 -6.42
CA GLN A 109 -1.93 -4.61 -6.10
C GLN A 109 -3.27 -3.88 -6.26
N VAL A 110 -4.11 -4.28 -7.22
CA VAL A 110 -5.51 -3.81 -7.26
C VAL A 110 -6.25 -4.20 -5.98
N ALA A 111 -6.13 -5.45 -5.54
CA ALA A 111 -6.72 -5.90 -4.27
C ALA A 111 -6.18 -5.13 -3.07
N ALA A 112 -4.87 -4.83 -3.06
CA ALA A 112 -4.25 -4.02 -2.02
C ALA A 112 -4.85 -2.60 -1.99
N THR A 113 -5.17 -1.99 -3.13
CA THR A 113 -5.85 -0.67 -3.15
C THR A 113 -7.24 -0.72 -2.51
N LEU A 114 -7.94 -1.86 -2.61
CA LEU A 114 -9.25 -2.06 -1.97
C LEU A 114 -9.17 -2.14 -0.43
N ILE A 115 -7.98 -2.36 0.13
CA ILE A 115 -7.75 -2.28 1.58
C ILE A 115 -7.77 -0.82 2.04
N VAL A 116 -7.04 0.06 1.35
CA VAL A 116 -6.83 1.45 1.80
C VAL A 116 -7.97 2.40 1.46
N LEU A 117 -8.76 2.11 0.43
CA LEU A 117 -9.92 2.92 0.06
C LEU A 117 -10.93 3.07 1.21
N PRO A 118 -11.48 1.96 1.76
CA PRO A 118 -12.43 2.08 2.86
C PRO A 118 -11.80 2.63 4.15
N VAL A 119 -10.49 2.39 4.38
CA VAL A 119 -9.80 2.90 5.57
C VAL A 119 -9.72 4.42 5.56
N GLY A 120 -9.51 5.05 4.41
CA GLY A 120 -9.57 6.50 4.26
C GLY A 120 -10.95 7.08 4.62
N GLY A 121 -12.01 6.45 4.16
CA GLY A 121 -13.39 6.81 4.51
C GLY A 121 -13.68 6.63 6.00
N LEU A 122 -13.27 5.50 6.58
CA LEU A 122 -13.40 5.26 8.03
C LEU A 122 -12.68 6.35 8.83
N MET A 123 -11.45 6.71 8.46
CA MET A 123 -10.68 7.76 9.14
C MET A 123 -11.39 9.11 9.07
N ALA A 124 -11.93 9.47 7.92
CA ALA A 124 -12.63 10.74 7.74
C ALA A 124 -13.86 10.88 8.64
N HIS A 125 -14.63 9.77 8.84
CA HIS A 125 -15.93 9.80 9.52
C HIS A 125 -15.89 9.35 10.99
N THR A 126 -14.87 8.59 11.42
CA THR A 126 -14.84 8.02 12.79
C THR A 126 -13.82 8.67 13.70
N VAL A 127 -12.90 9.48 13.18
CA VAL A 127 -11.87 10.15 13.98
C VAL A 127 -12.30 11.56 14.34
N ASN A 128 -12.12 11.93 15.62
CA ASN A 128 -12.36 13.30 16.10
C ASN A 128 -11.43 14.29 15.39
N GLU A 129 -11.91 15.51 15.10
CA GLU A 129 -11.17 16.56 14.38
C GLU A 129 -9.77 16.82 14.98
N GLY A 130 -9.65 16.94 16.31
CA GLY A 130 -8.38 17.17 17.00
C GLY A 130 -7.40 15.98 17.03
N ALA A 131 -7.77 14.83 16.45
CA ALA A 131 -6.94 13.63 16.38
C ALA A 131 -6.68 13.16 14.93
N LYS A 132 -7.16 13.91 13.94
CA LYS A 132 -7.02 13.54 12.52
C LYS A 132 -5.55 13.56 12.06
N GLY A 133 -4.72 14.47 12.56
CA GLY A 133 -3.29 14.49 12.28
C GLY A 133 -2.59 13.22 12.79
N ARG A 134 -2.86 12.84 14.04
CA ARG A 134 -2.34 11.59 14.61
C ARG A 134 -2.85 10.35 13.87
N ALA A 135 -4.13 10.31 13.50
CA ALA A 135 -4.67 9.21 12.73
C ALA A 135 -4.01 9.09 11.35
N ALA A 136 -3.76 10.21 10.66
CA ALA A 136 -3.01 10.24 9.41
C ALA A 136 -1.55 9.79 9.61
N GLY A 137 -0.90 10.19 10.70
CA GLY A 137 0.43 9.73 11.09
C GLY A 137 0.47 8.21 11.29
N TRP A 138 -0.46 7.63 12.04
CA TRP A 138 -0.57 6.18 12.23
C TRP A 138 -0.91 5.43 10.94
N TYR A 139 -1.78 6.00 10.10
CA TYR A 139 -2.08 5.45 8.77
C TYR A 139 -0.82 5.34 7.92
N GLN A 140 -0.04 6.42 7.82
CA GLN A 140 1.18 6.42 7.02
C GLN A 140 2.30 5.59 7.66
N ALA A 141 2.38 5.55 8.99
CA ALA A 141 3.30 4.64 9.69
C ALA A 141 2.98 3.18 9.39
N GLY A 142 1.68 2.79 9.33
CA GLY A 142 1.26 1.46 8.91
C GLY A 142 1.60 1.16 7.45
N ASN A 143 1.44 2.15 6.56
CA ASN A 143 1.78 2.01 5.15
C ASN A 143 3.29 1.81 4.95
N LEU A 144 4.12 2.77 5.38
CA LEU A 144 5.56 2.76 5.13
C LEU A 144 6.28 1.74 6.02
N GLY A 145 5.88 1.61 7.29
CA GLY A 145 6.37 0.57 8.18
C GLY A 145 6.01 -0.83 7.68
N GLY A 146 4.79 -1.00 7.17
CA GLY A 146 4.35 -2.24 6.53
C GLY A 146 5.14 -2.56 5.26
N THR A 147 5.44 -1.55 4.44
CA THR A 147 6.29 -1.70 3.25
C THR A 147 7.69 -2.18 3.64
N GLY A 148 8.28 -1.57 4.66
CA GLY A 148 9.57 -2.02 5.18
C GLY A 148 9.53 -3.42 5.78
N ALA A 149 8.53 -3.72 6.60
CA ALA A 149 8.35 -5.04 7.20
C ALA A 149 8.09 -6.12 6.14
N GLY A 150 7.15 -5.89 5.22
CA GLY A 150 6.80 -6.83 4.14
C GLY A 150 7.96 -7.06 3.18
N GLY A 151 8.68 -6.00 2.79
CA GLY A 151 9.87 -6.09 1.96
C GLY A 151 11.05 -6.75 2.67
N GLY A 152 11.40 -6.26 3.86
CA GLY A 152 12.53 -6.79 4.62
C GLY A 152 12.34 -8.22 5.08
N ALA A 153 11.21 -8.52 5.74
CA ALA A 153 10.91 -9.89 6.15
C ALA A 153 10.76 -10.82 4.94
N GLY A 154 10.17 -10.32 3.83
CA GLY A 154 10.03 -11.09 2.61
C GLY A 154 11.37 -11.52 2.03
N VAL A 155 12.34 -10.61 1.90
CA VAL A 155 13.70 -10.91 1.42
C VAL A 155 14.39 -11.88 2.36
N TRP A 156 14.38 -11.58 3.67
CA TRP A 156 15.04 -12.42 4.67
C TRP A 156 14.50 -13.84 4.70
N LEU A 157 13.16 -14.00 4.76
CA LEU A 157 12.51 -15.29 4.77
C LEU A 157 12.73 -16.08 3.47
N ALA A 158 12.72 -15.39 2.31
CA ALA A 158 12.97 -16.03 1.03
C ALA A 158 14.41 -16.52 0.90
N ALA A 159 15.38 -15.80 1.47
CA ALA A 159 16.80 -16.17 1.44
C ALA A 159 17.15 -17.30 2.40
N HIS A 160 16.57 -17.32 3.62
CA HIS A 160 16.93 -18.29 4.67
C HIS A 160 16.07 -19.54 4.69
N TYR A 161 14.84 -19.49 4.14
CA TYR A 161 13.93 -20.63 4.11
C TYR A 161 13.49 -20.92 2.68
N SER A 162 12.34 -20.38 2.30
CA SER A 162 11.81 -20.52 0.95
C SER A 162 10.90 -19.31 0.59
N ARG A 163 10.71 -19.10 -0.69
CA ARG A 163 9.75 -18.11 -1.19
C ARG A 163 8.32 -18.40 -0.70
N GLY A 164 7.92 -19.66 -0.71
CA GLY A 164 6.61 -20.10 -0.20
C GLY A 164 6.43 -19.79 1.27
N THR A 165 7.45 -20.04 2.10
CA THR A 165 7.45 -19.66 3.52
C THR A 165 7.31 -18.16 3.70
N ALA A 166 8.05 -17.36 2.93
CA ALA A 166 7.97 -15.91 2.97
C ALA A 166 6.55 -15.41 2.65
N GLY A 167 5.99 -15.86 1.51
CA GLY A 167 4.63 -15.48 1.12
C GLY A 167 3.57 -15.96 2.11
N GLY A 168 3.72 -17.17 2.66
CA GLY A 168 2.79 -17.71 3.66
C GLY A 168 2.77 -16.92 4.96
N ILE A 169 3.95 -16.59 5.52
CA ILE A 169 4.06 -15.78 6.74
C ILE A 169 3.50 -14.38 6.51
N LEU A 170 3.85 -13.74 5.39
CA LEU A 170 3.33 -12.41 5.09
C LEU A 170 1.81 -12.40 4.87
N ALA A 171 1.27 -13.41 4.16
CA ALA A 171 -0.17 -13.55 3.99
C ALA A 171 -0.89 -13.75 5.33
N LEU A 172 -0.35 -14.57 6.22
CA LEU A 172 -0.90 -14.76 7.58
C LEU A 172 -0.84 -13.48 8.40
N ALA A 173 0.25 -12.73 8.34
CA ALA A 173 0.38 -11.44 9.00
C ALA A 173 -0.68 -10.44 8.51
N MET A 174 -0.93 -10.38 7.19
CA MET A 174 -1.99 -9.55 6.61
C MET A 174 -3.36 -9.96 7.12
N LEU A 175 -3.67 -11.26 7.13
CA LEU A 175 -4.95 -11.79 7.62
C LEU A 175 -5.13 -11.53 9.12
N ALA A 176 -4.08 -11.62 9.93
CA ALA A 176 -4.14 -11.31 11.36
C ALA A 176 -4.51 -9.84 11.60
N CYS A 177 -3.97 -8.91 10.80
CA CYS A 177 -4.31 -7.49 10.87
C CYS A 177 -5.78 -7.20 10.50
N ALA A 178 -6.46 -8.10 9.78
CA ALA A 178 -7.87 -7.93 9.45
C ALA A 178 -8.77 -7.77 10.69
N ALA A 179 -8.37 -8.33 11.82
CA ALA A 179 -9.10 -8.20 13.08
C ALA A 179 -9.24 -6.73 13.53
N ALA A 180 -8.32 -5.85 13.12
CA ALA A 180 -8.37 -4.43 13.48
C ALA A 180 -9.64 -3.71 13.00
N ILE A 181 -10.30 -4.20 11.94
CA ILE A 181 -11.52 -3.60 11.40
C ILE A 181 -12.69 -3.65 12.41
N TYR A 182 -12.70 -4.60 13.33
CA TYR A 182 -13.75 -4.75 14.32
C TYR A 182 -13.68 -3.68 15.42
N PHE A 183 -12.55 -2.96 15.53
CA PHE A 183 -12.40 -1.81 16.44
C PHE A 183 -12.86 -0.49 15.81
N THR A 184 -13.42 -0.53 14.60
CA THR A 184 -14.00 0.64 13.93
C THR A 184 -15.50 0.50 13.78
N ALA A 185 -16.21 1.64 13.68
CA ALA A 185 -17.61 1.63 13.29
C ALA A 185 -17.73 1.24 11.82
N ASP A 186 -18.68 0.35 11.49
CA ASP A 186 -18.98 0.04 10.08
C ASP A 186 -19.84 1.17 9.50
N ILE A 187 -19.34 1.82 8.46
CA ILE A 187 -20.02 2.93 7.80
C ILE A 187 -20.53 2.45 6.45
N ARG A 188 -21.83 2.57 6.22
CA ARG A 188 -22.43 2.56 4.90
C ARG A 188 -22.67 3.99 4.48
N VAL A 189 -22.05 4.41 3.42
CA VAL A 189 -22.42 5.66 2.75
C VAL A 189 -23.70 5.35 1.96
N VAL A 190 -24.84 5.66 2.54
CA VAL A 190 -26.12 5.60 1.82
C VAL A 190 -26.21 6.86 0.97
N THR A 191 -25.94 6.72 -0.32
CA THR A 191 -26.14 7.80 -1.29
C THR A 191 -27.12 7.29 -2.35
N ASP A 192 -28.14 8.09 -2.66
CA ASP A 192 -29.05 7.85 -3.78
C ASP A 192 -28.39 8.13 -5.15
N GLU A 193 -27.09 8.44 -5.16
CA GLU A 193 -26.35 8.76 -6.36
C GLU A 193 -25.91 7.49 -7.11
N THR A 194 -26.03 7.54 -8.43
CA THR A 194 -25.51 6.47 -9.30
C THR A 194 -24.00 6.57 -9.46
N VAL A 195 -23.32 5.43 -9.69
CA VAL A 195 -21.85 5.36 -9.93
C VAL A 195 -21.42 6.36 -11.02
N SER A 196 -22.20 6.46 -12.10
CA SER A 196 -21.91 7.37 -13.22
C SER A 196 -21.98 8.85 -12.83
N ALA A 197 -22.93 9.22 -11.96
CA ALA A 197 -23.04 10.57 -11.44
C ALA A 197 -21.82 10.92 -10.56
N ARG A 198 -21.39 9.99 -9.70
CA ARG A 198 -20.22 10.16 -8.84
C ARG A 198 -18.91 10.29 -9.64
N ILE A 199 -18.71 9.45 -10.66
CA ILE A 199 -17.55 9.57 -11.57
C ILE A 199 -17.56 10.91 -12.28
N ARG A 200 -18.71 11.39 -12.75
CA ARG A 200 -18.83 12.71 -13.41
C ARG A 200 -18.48 13.85 -12.46
N LEU A 201 -18.90 13.79 -11.21
CA LEU A 201 -18.54 14.78 -10.20
C LEU A 201 -17.04 14.79 -9.94
N LEU A 202 -16.44 13.62 -9.71
CA LEU A 202 -14.99 13.49 -9.52
C LEU A 202 -14.20 14.03 -10.72
N TRP A 203 -14.64 13.72 -11.95
CA TRP A 203 -13.99 14.25 -13.15
C TRP A 203 -14.07 15.77 -13.22
N ARG A 204 -15.23 16.34 -12.91
CA ARG A 204 -15.41 17.78 -12.85
C ARG A 204 -14.50 18.43 -11.80
N ASP A 205 -14.38 17.82 -10.62
CA ASP A 205 -13.54 18.30 -9.53
C ASP A 205 -12.06 18.26 -9.91
N VAL A 206 -11.59 17.17 -10.52
CA VAL A 206 -10.22 17.06 -11.06
C VAL A 206 -9.95 18.14 -12.09
N VAL A 207 -10.86 18.33 -13.06
CA VAL A 207 -10.72 19.38 -14.08
C VAL A 207 -10.71 20.78 -13.45
N SER A 208 -11.55 21.02 -12.45
CA SER A 208 -11.57 22.29 -11.73
C SER A 208 -10.28 22.56 -10.96
N MET A 209 -9.72 21.54 -10.30
CA MET A 209 -8.43 21.63 -9.61
C MET A 209 -7.29 21.95 -10.57
N VAL A 210 -7.22 21.25 -11.71
CA VAL A 210 -6.19 21.50 -12.74
C VAL A 210 -6.29 22.93 -13.30
N ARG A 211 -7.51 23.47 -13.43
CA ARG A 211 -7.73 24.83 -13.93
C ARG A 211 -7.49 25.92 -12.87
N ALA A 212 -7.74 25.63 -11.62
CA ALA A 212 -7.67 26.61 -10.52
C ALA A 212 -6.25 26.78 -9.95
N THR A 213 -5.37 25.79 -10.10
CA THR A 213 -4.04 25.81 -9.50
C THR A 213 -3.01 26.37 -10.48
N ILE A 214 -2.01 27.12 -9.97
CA ILE A 214 -0.91 27.64 -10.78
C ILE A 214 -0.21 26.44 -11.46
N PRO A 215 -0.27 26.30 -12.81
CA PRO A 215 0.10 25.05 -13.50
C PRO A 215 1.53 24.60 -13.22
N LEU A 216 2.47 25.53 -13.16
CA LEU A 216 3.89 25.21 -12.95
C LEU A 216 4.16 24.60 -11.56
N PHE A 217 3.57 25.16 -10.50
CA PHE A 217 3.74 24.67 -9.13
C PHE A 217 3.13 23.27 -8.97
N THR A 218 1.97 23.03 -9.55
CA THR A 218 1.32 21.71 -9.56
C THR A 218 2.17 20.68 -10.30
N ILE A 219 2.73 21.03 -11.46
CA ILE A 219 3.61 20.16 -12.23
C ILE A 219 4.86 19.80 -11.42
N VAL A 220 5.51 20.76 -10.77
CA VAL A 220 6.68 20.51 -9.92
C VAL A 220 6.34 19.62 -8.73
N LEU A 221 5.21 19.85 -8.05
CA LEU A 221 4.75 19.01 -6.93
C LEU A 221 4.42 17.58 -7.36
N VAL A 222 3.83 17.38 -8.53
CA VAL A 222 3.47 16.04 -9.04
C VAL A 222 4.69 15.30 -9.58
N LEU A 223 5.60 15.98 -10.30
CA LEU A 223 6.76 15.33 -10.92
C LEU A 223 7.91 15.07 -9.95
N SER A 224 8.07 15.92 -8.93
CA SER A 224 9.18 15.80 -7.97
C SER A 224 9.29 14.43 -7.28
N PRO A 225 8.20 13.79 -6.80
CA PRO A 225 8.27 12.47 -6.15
C PRO A 225 8.49 11.30 -7.12
N ILE A 226 8.29 11.48 -8.43
CA ILE A 226 8.34 10.38 -9.40
C ILE A 226 9.75 9.77 -9.46
N GLY A 227 10.77 10.60 -9.57
CA GLY A 227 12.15 10.13 -9.62
C GLY A 227 12.57 9.39 -8.35
N ALA A 228 12.27 9.94 -7.18
CA ALA A 228 12.58 9.31 -5.89
C ALA A 228 11.80 8.00 -5.69
N GLY A 229 10.54 7.96 -6.07
CA GLY A 229 9.71 6.76 -6.00
C GLY A 229 10.20 5.65 -6.93
N ALA A 230 10.62 5.99 -8.16
CA ALA A 230 11.18 5.04 -9.09
C ALA A 230 12.50 4.43 -8.56
N MET A 231 13.39 5.24 -8.02
CA MET A 231 14.64 4.77 -7.44
C MET A 231 14.41 3.84 -6.25
N ASN A 232 13.54 4.21 -5.32
CA ASN A 232 13.26 3.40 -4.13
C ASN A 232 12.78 1.98 -4.48
N ASN A 233 12.02 1.82 -5.56
CA ASN A 233 11.54 0.52 -6.01
C ASN A 233 12.58 -0.33 -6.73
N LEU A 234 13.75 0.23 -7.09
CA LEU A 234 14.81 -0.46 -7.83
C LEU A 234 16.00 -0.87 -6.96
N TRP A 235 16.15 -0.31 -5.75
CA TRP A 235 17.30 -0.61 -4.89
C TRP A 235 17.53 -2.10 -4.67
N SER A 236 16.47 -2.86 -4.42
CA SER A 236 16.57 -4.31 -4.21
C SER A 236 16.90 -5.07 -5.49
N ALA A 237 16.54 -4.56 -6.67
CA ALA A 237 16.84 -5.18 -7.96
C ALA A 237 18.32 -5.03 -8.35
N VAL A 238 18.97 -3.94 -7.94
CA VAL A 238 20.41 -3.66 -8.22
C VAL A 238 21.32 -4.08 -7.07
N ALA A 239 20.79 -4.75 -6.06
CA ALA A 239 21.58 -5.18 -4.89
C ALA A 239 22.77 -6.08 -5.28
N GLY A 240 22.62 -6.92 -6.31
CA GLY A 240 23.69 -7.76 -6.84
C GLY A 240 24.86 -6.97 -7.40
N ASP A 241 24.63 -5.83 -8.06
CA ASP A 241 25.67 -4.98 -8.63
C ASP A 241 26.54 -4.36 -7.52
N TRP A 242 25.98 -4.18 -6.34
CA TRP A 242 26.68 -3.65 -5.16
C TRP A 242 27.18 -4.73 -4.21
N GLN A 243 27.06 -6.01 -4.60
CA GLN A 243 27.43 -7.16 -3.78
C GLN A 243 26.74 -7.17 -2.40
N ALA A 244 25.54 -6.58 -2.32
CA ALA A 244 24.77 -6.52 -1.09
C ALA A 244 24.15 -7.88 -0.77
N SER A 245 24.35 -8.35 0.47
CA SER A 245 23.75 -9.60 0.94
C SER A 245 22.23 -9.44 1.14
N ALA A 246 21.50 -10.59 1.18
CA ALA A 246 20.08 -10.61 1.51
C ALA A 246 19.79 -9.92 2.85
N ASP A 247 20.65 -10.13 3.85
CA ASP A 247 20.49 -9.53 5.17
C ASP A 247 20.67 -8.01 5.13
N GLN A 248 21.61 -7.50 4.34
CA GLN A 248 21.79 -6.06 4.14
C GLN A 248 20.59 -5.43 3.43
N VAL A 249 20.07 -6.07 2.39
CA VAL A 249 18.86 -5.61 1.70
C VAL A 249 17.65 -5.63 2.64
N ALA A 250 17.44 -6.71 3.36
CA ALA A 250 16.35 -6.85 4.32
C ALA A 250 16.43 -5.81 5.43
N LEU A 251 17.61 -5.57 5.96
CA LEU A 251 17.83 -4.60 7.04
C LEU A 251 17.69 -3.16 6.55
N VAL A 252 18.40 -2.76 5.49
CA VAL A 252 18.51 -1.36 5.08
C VAL A 252 17.29 -0.93 4.28
N THR A 253 16.98 -1.61 3.17
CA THR A 253 15.86 -1.23 2.30
C THR A 253 14.50 -1.64 2.86
N GLY A 254 14.48 -2.64 3.74
CA GLY A 254 13.29 -3.10 4.43
C GLY A 254 13.13 -2.45 5.79
N LEU A 255 13.69 -3.08 6.84
CA LEU A 255 13.38 -2.77 8.23
C LEU A 255 13.71 -1.34 8.63
N LEU A 256 14.94 -0.87 8.39
CA LEU A 256 15.38 0.47 8.80
C LEU A 256 14.64 1.56 8.04
N ASN A 257 14.46 1.41 6.72
CA ASN A 257 13.71 2.37 5.92
C ASN A 257 12.25 2.46 6.41
N GLY A 258 11.60 1.32 6.65
CA GLY A 258 10.24 1.28 7.18
C GLY A 258 10.11 1.89 8.57
N LEU A 259 11.05 1.59 9.48
CA LEU A 259 11.06 2.09 10.85
C LEU A 259 11.24 3.62 10.90
N VAL A 260 12.25 4.14 10.21
CA VAL A 260 12.55 5.58 10.17
C VAL A 260 11.37 6.34 9.55
N SER A 261 10.81 5.82 8.46
CA SER A 261 9.63 6.41 7.81
C SER A 261 8.41 6.41 8.74
N ALA A 262 8.16 5.31 9.46
CA ALA A 262 7.04 5.22 10.41
C ALA A 262 7.20 6.23 11.55
N ILE A 263 8.40 6.36 12.14
CA ILE A 263 8.70 7.34 13.19
C ILE A 263 8.47 8.76 12.67
N GLY A 264 8.96 9.07 11.46
CA GLY A 264 8.75 10.39 10.83
C GLY A 264 7.26 10.71 10.64
N CYS A 265 6.47 9.73 10.21
CA CYS A 265 5.02 9.90 10.04
C CYS A 265 4.30 10.14 11.37
N LEU A 266 4.68 9.43 12.43
CA LEU A 266 4.10 9.63 13.76
C LEU A 266 4.44 11.01 14.33
N ALA A 267 5.70 11.43 14.19
CA ALA A 267 6.14 12.76 14.61
C ALA A 267 5.40 13.86 13.82
N GLY A 268 5.30 13.73 12.50
CA GLY A 268 4.56 14.66 11.65
C GLY A 268 3.08 14.75 12.00
N GLY A 269 2.41 13.62 12.22
CA GLY A 269 1.01 13.58 12.64
C GLY A 269 0.77 14.28 13.98
N TRP A 270 1.69 14.13 14.93
CA TRP A 270 1.63 14.81 16.22
C TRP A 270 1.83 16.33 16.10
N VAL A 271 2.78 16.78 15.26
CA VAL A 271 3.01 18.20 14.99
C VAL A 271 1.78 18.84 14.37
N VAL A 272 1.16 18.21 13.37
CA VAL A 272 -0.04 18.74 12.70
C VAL A 272 -1.21 18.93 13.65
N ASP A 273 -1.42 18.04 14.62
CA ASP A 273 -2.48 18.19 15.61
C ASP A 273 -2.23 19.37 16.59
N ARG A 274 -0.96 19.81 16.77
CA ARG A 274 -0.58 20.90 17.68
C ARG A 274 -0.49 22.28 17.01
N VAL A 275 0.08 22.31 15.81
CA VAL A 275 0.31 23.59 15.08
C VAL A 275 -0.95 24.04 14.37
N GLY A 276 -1.92 23.15 14.17
CA GLY A 276 -3.12 23.42 13.41
C GLY A 276 -2.96 23.12 11.93
N ARG A 277 -4.11 23.09 11.23
CA ARG A 277 -4.17 22.91 9.77
C ARG A 277 -4.29 24.29 9.13
N TRP A 278 -3.36 24.60 8.26
CA TRP A 278 -3.39 25.80 7.40
C TRP A 278 -4.35 25.59 6.24
#